data_6737c4ff84632a6be6da0f8c95d983eb
#
_entry.id   6737c4ff84632a6be6da0f8c95d983eb
#
_cell.length_a   1.000
_cell.length_b   1.000
_cell.length_c   1.000
_cell.angle_alpha   90.00
_cell.angle_beta   90.00
_cell.angle_gamma   90.00
#
_symmetry.space_group_name_H-M   'P 1'
#
loop_
_entity.id
_entity.type
_entity.pdbx_description
1 polymer ?
#
loop_
_entity_poly.entity_id
_entity_poly.type
_entity_poly.pdbx_seq_one_letter_code
_entity_poly.pdbx_strand_id
1 'polypeptide(L)'
;MLKVLRGALCVALLGAVSGMFHAGAQDGTRTIEIHAKRFSFSPAEITLKKGEAVTLVLTSDDVPHSLVIDGLGVKGDMIKGQMTKVNVTPSKDGDFQGKCGRFCGGGHGSMRFTVHVTDN
;
A
#
# COMPACT_ATOMS: atom_id res chain seq x y z
N MET A 1 27.12 69.67 30.89
CA MET A 1 27.57 68.27 30.77
C MET A 1 26.46 67.44 30.16
N LEU A 2 26.64 67.11 28.93
CA LEU A 2 25.61 66.39 28.17
C LEU A 2 25.84 64.87 28.33
N LYS A 3 24.90 64.21 28.97
CA LYS A 3 24.94 62.75 29.03
C LYS A 3 24.07 62.20 27.86
N VAL A 4 24.80 61.69 26.91
CA VAL A 4 24.15 60.99 25.79
C VAL A 4 23.70 59.61 26.25
N LEU A 5 22.44 59.41 26.35
CA LEU A 5 21.87 58.09 26.54
C LEU A 5 21.87 57.37 25.19
N ARG A 6 22.74 56.42 25.08
CA ARG A 6 22.70 55.50 23.94
C ARG A 6 21.67 54.46 24.23
N GLY A 7 20.51 54.60 23.59
CA GLY A 7 19.55 53.54 23.51
C GLY A 7 20.09 52.41 22.63
N ALA A 8 20.34 51.29 23.23
CA ALA A 8 20.64 50.09 22.49
C ALA A 8 19.36 49.57 21.84
N LEU A 9 19.32 49.66 20.53
CA LEU A 9 18.26 49.09 19.75
C LEU A 9 18.53 47.58 19.65
N CYS A 10 17.87 46.80 20.47
CA CYS A 10 17.84 45.36 20.31
C CYS A 10 16.91 45.02 19.15
N VAL A 11 17.49 44.84 17.99
CA VAL A 11 16.80 44.23 16.88
C VAL A 11 16.69 42.73 17.18
N ALA A 12 15.57 42.32 17.72
CA ALA A 12 15.24 40.90 17.79
C ALA A 12 14.93 40.41 16.36
N LEU A 13 15.92 39.82 15.76
CA LEU A 13 15.69 39.02 14.54
C LEU A 13 14.89 37.80 14.96
N LEU A 14 13.56 37.91 14.82
CA LEU A 14 12.73 36.74 14.79
C LEU A 14 13.05 36.00 13.49
N GLY A 15 13.97 35.06 13.60
CA GLY A 15 14.17 34.07 12.59
C GLY A 15 12.90 33.27 12.47
N ALA A 16 12.10 33.55 11.45
CA ALA A 16 11.03 32.65 11.05
C ALA A 16 11.71 31.36 10.61
N VAL A 17 11.78 30.40 11.52
CA VAL A 17 12.07 29.03 11.15
C VAL A 17 10.81 28.54 10.41
N SER A 18 10.80 28.77 9.11
CA SER A 18 9.89 28.06 8.24
C SER A 18 10.24 26.61 8.34
N GLY A 19 9.64 25.93 9.31
CA GLY A 19 9.66 24.51 9.37
C GLY A 19 8.98 24.03 8.09
N MET A 20 9.78 23.65 7.13
CA MET A 20 9.28 22.83 6.04
C MET A 20 8.84 21.52 6.67
N PHE A 21 7.58 21.48 7.07
CA PHE A 21 6.93 20.21 7.20
C PHE A 21 6.91 19.62 5.80
N HIS A 22 7.91 18.90 5.47
CA HIS A 22 7.77 17.87 4.49
C HIS A 22 6.69 16.96 5.09
N ALA A 23 5.45 17.14 4.65
CA ALA A 23 4.42 16.15 4.83
C ALA A 23 5.04 14.89 4.29
N GLY A 24 5.60 14.13 5.22
CA GLY A 24 6.61 13.17 4.93
C GLY A 24 6.23 12.44 3.69
N ALA A 25 7.18 12.23 2.86
CA ALA A 25 7.17 10.97 2.21
C ALA A 25 7.06 9.94 3.33
N GLN A 26 5.88 9.79 3.91
CA GLN A 26 5.50 8.49 4.35
C GLN A 26 5.88 7.65 3.18
N ASP A 27 6.65 6.61 3.37
CA ASP A 27 6.71 5.55 2.41
C ASP A 27 5.24 5.19 2.20
N GLY A 28 4.56 6.05 1.42
CA GLY A 28 3.13 6.15 1.32
C GLY A 28 2.57 5.08 0.44
N THR A 29 3.16 3.90 0.60
CA THR A 29 2.65 2.71 -0.02
C THR A 29 1.37 2.36 0.70
N ARG A 30 0.28 2.60 0.04
CA ARG A 30 -1.01 2.14 0.52
C ARG A 30 -0.92 0.63 0.75
N THR A 31 -1.40 0.19 1.90
CA THR A 31 -1.42 -1.22 2.27
C THR A 31 -2.84 -1.74 2.14
N ILE A 32 -3.00 -2.85 1.46
CA ILE A 32 -4.27 -3.56 1.30
C ILE A 32 -4.11 -4.96 1.85
N GLU A 33 -4.90 -5.30 2.85
CA GLU A 33 -4.95 -6.63 3.44
C GLU A 33 -5.95 -7.50 2.69
N ILE A 34 -5.51 -8.70 2.29
CA ILE A 34 -6.33 -9.68 1.58
C ILE A 34 -6.27 -10.99 2.33
N HIS A 35 -7.44 -11.51 2.68
CA HIS A 35 -7.62 -12.80 3.32
C HIS A 35 -8.09 -13.85 2.32
N ALA A 36 -7.60 -15.05 2.45
CA ALA A 36 -8.10 -16.20 1.74
C ALA A 36 -8.74 -17.20 2.70
N LYS A 37 -9.79 -17.81 2.26
CA LYS A 37 -10.41 -18.98 2.89
C LYS A 37 -10.96 -19.90 1.80
N ARG A 38 -11.39 -21.10 2.13
CA ARG A 38 -12.10 -21.96 1.20
C ARG A 38 -13.48 -21.36 0.90
N PHE A 39 -13.79 -20.92 -0.24
CA PHE A 39 -13.11 -20.83 -1.52
C PHE A 39 -13.28 -19.41 -2.05
N SER A 40 -12.77 -18.44 -1.35
CA SER A 40 -12.89 -17.02 -1.70
C SER A 40 -11.74 -16.19 -1.18
N PHE A 41 -11.53 -15.03 -1.80
CA PHE A 41 -10.70 -13.97 -1.29
C PHE A 41 -11.57 -12.86 -0.68
N SER A 42 -11.09 -12.22 0.35
CA SER A 42 -11.76 -11.09 0.99
C SER A 42 -10.78 -9.93 1.22
N PRO A 43 -10.97 -8.77 0.61
CA PRO A 43 -11.95 -8.48 -0.44
C PRO A 43 -11.71 -9.32 -1.71
N ALA A 44 -12.74 -9.51 -2.51
CA ALA A 44 -12.63 -10.24 -3.78
C ALA A 44 -12.20 -9.35 -4.95
N GLU A 45 -12.29 -8.04 -4.77
CA GLU A 45 -11.93 -7.02 -5.76
C GLU A 45 -11.22 -5.86 -5.08
N ILE A 46 -10.23 -5.30 -5.76
CA ILE A 46 -9.56 -4.06 -5.36
C ILE A 46 -9.40 -3.14 -6.56
N THR A 47 -9.27 -1.86 -6.27
CA THR A 47 -8.98 -0.84 -7.28
C THR A 47 -7.63 -0.19 -6.98
N LEU A 48 -6.76 -0.20 -7.97
CA LEU A 48 -5.45 0.43 -7.93
C LEU A 48 -5.36 1.53 -8.97
N LYS A 49 -4.42 2.43 -8.77
CA LYS A 49 -4.08 3.46 -9.77
C LYS A 49 -2.82 3.04 -10.50
N LYS A 50 -2.80 3.25 -11.79
CA LYS A 50 -1.60 3.10 -12.61
C LYS A 50 -0.47 3.96 -12.05
N GLY A 51 0.70 3.35 -11.85
CA GLY A 51 1.88 4.02 -11.31
C GLY A 51 1.91 4.17 -9.78
N GLU A 52 0.85 3.79 -9.07
CA GLU A 52 0.82 3.85 -7.61
C GLU A 52 1.43 2.60 -7.00
N ALA A 53 2.44 2.77 -6.15
CA ALA A 53 3.02 1.68 -5.40
C ALA A 53 2.08 1.27 -4.26
N VAL A 54 1.75 0.00 -4.17
CA VAL A 54 0.85 -0.57 -3.16
C VAL A 54 1.49 -1.81 -2.57
N THR A 55 1.35 -2.01 -1.27
CA THR A 55 1.72 -3.24 -0.59
C THR A 55 0.48 -4.08 -0.33
N LEU A 56 0.43 -5.27 -0.89
CA LEU A 56 -0.58 -6.27 -0.55
C LEU A 56 -0.08 -7.08 0.64
N VAL A 57 -0.91 -7.21 1.65
CA VAL A 57 -0.65 -8.04 2.82
C VAL A 57 -1.56 -9.25 2.76
N LEU A 58 -0.98 -10.40 2.53
CA LEU A 58 -1.70 -11.64 2.24
C LEU A 58 -1.66 -12.58 3.44
N THR A 59 -2.80 -13.09 3.82
CA THR A 59 -2.92 -14.11 4.86
C THR A 59 -4.06 -15.08 4.57
N SER A 60 -4.12 -16.17 5.29
CA SER A 60 -5.21 -17.14 5.21
C SER A 60 -5.95 -17.24 6.54
N ASP A 61 -7.24 -17.48 6.48
CA ASP A 61 -8.09 -17.72 7.64
C ASP A 61 -8.22 -19.22 7.98
N ASP A 62 -7.84 -20.11 7.05
CA ASP A 62 -7.99 -21.55 7.22
C ASP A 62 -6.75 -22.34 6.77
N VAL A 63 -6.75 -22.84 5.55
CA VAL A 63 -5.68 -23.64 4.98
C VAL A 63 -4.74 -22.80 4.14
N PRO A 64 -3.56 -23.29 3.75
CA PRO A 64 -2.69 -22.58 2.83
C PRO A 64 -3.35 -22.33 1.47
N HIS A 65 -3.22 -21.10 1.01
CA HIS A 65 -3.60 -20.63 -0.33
C HIS A 65 -2.42 -19.88 -0.94
N SER A 66 -2.58 -19.38 -2.13
CA SER A 66 -1.71 -18.36 -2.71
C SER A 66 -2.52 -17.43 -3.60
N LEU A 67 -2.05 -16.21 -3.76
CA LEU A 67 -2.61 -15.27 -4.71
C LEU A 67 -1.66 -15.12 -5.88
N VAL A 68 -2.16 -15.39 -7.07
CA VAL A 68 -1.42 -15.21 -8.33
C VAL A 68 -2.20 -14.28 -9.24
N ILE A 69 -1.59 -13.18 -9.64
CA ILE A 69 -2.13 -12.22 -10.61
C ILE A 69 -1.09 -12.05 -11.69
N ASP A 70 -1.15 -12.89 -12.71
CA ASP A 70 -0.12 -12.95 -13.76
C ASP A 70 0.09 -11.61 -14.45
N GLY A 71 -0.98 -10.91 -14.78
CA GLY A 71 -0.92 -9.62 -15.46
C GLY A 71 -0.26 -8.50 -14.66
N LEU A 72 -0.09 -8.67 -13.36
CA LEU A 72 0.56 -7.72 -12.46
C LEU A 72 1.86 -8.26 -11.85
N GLY A 73 2.27 -9.47 -12.22
CA GLY A 73 3.46 -10.09 -11.65
C GLY A 73 3.35 -10.40 -10.16
N VAL A 74 2.14 -10.56 -9.65
CA VAL A 74 1.91 -10.85 -8.23
C VAL A 74 1.87 -12.36 -8.02
N LYS A 75 2.65 -12.82 -7.04
CA LYS A 75 2.61 -14.18 -6.54
C LYS A 75 3.00 -14.18 -5.06
N GLY A 76 2.12 -14.64 -4.20
CA GLY A 76 2.40 -14.68 -2.77
C GLY A 76 1.63 -15.79 -2.06
N ASP A 77 2.30 -16.46 -1.14
CA ASP A 77 1.67 -17.46 -0.29
C ASP A 77 0.76 -16.80 0.74
N MET A 78 -0.35 -17.47 1.04
CA MET A 78 -1.33 -17.04 2.03
C MET A 78 -1.44 -18.11 3.10
N ILE A 79 -0.76 -17.90 4.22
CA ILE A 79 -0.61 -18.87 5.30
C ILE A 79 -1.25 -18.31 6.56
N LYS A 80 -2.05 -19.13 7.23
CA LYS A 80 -2.69 -18.76 8.49
C LYS A 80 -1.63 -18.40 9.54
N GLY A 81 -1.83 -17.24 10.18
CA GLY A 81 -0.91 -16.73 11.19
C GLY A 81 0.35 -16.07 10.65
N GLN A 82 0.47 -15.94 9.33
CA GLN A 82 1.57 -15.25 8.67
C GLN A 82 1.05 -14.10 7.80
N MET A 83 1.86 -13.06 7.66
CA MET A 83 1.60 -11.92 6.79
C MET A 83 2.64 -11.92 5.67
N THR A 84 2.21 -12.23 4.45
CA THR A 84 3.07 -12.17 3.26
C THR A 84 2.87 -10.81 2.58
N LYS A 85 3.93 -10.05 2.45
CA LYS A 85 3.88 -8.72 1.80
C LYS A 85 4.35 -8.82 0.36
N VAL A 86 3.55 -8.31 -0.56
CA VAL A 86 3.87 -8.23 -1.98
C VAL A 86 3.69 -6.80 -2.45
N ASN A 87 4.75 -6.21 -2.98
CA ASN A 87 4.68 -4.88 -3.56
C ASN A 87 4.23 -4.96 -5.01
N VAL A 88 3.31 -4.10 -5.40
CA VAL A 88 2.82 -3.99 -6.76
C VAL A 88 2.70 -2.53 -7.17
N THR A 89 3.18 -2.22 -8.38
CA THR A 89 3.00 -0.91 -9.01
C THR A 89 2.51 -1.16 -10.42
N PRO A 90 1.19 -1.01 -10.67
CA PRO A 90 0.65 -1.29 -11.99
C PRO A 90 1.23 -0.36 -13.05
N SER A 91 1.63 -0.89 -14.18
CA SER A 91 2.15 -0.11 -15.32
C SER A 91 1.12 0.10 -16.43
N LYS A 92 -0.01 -0.59 -16.34
CA LYS A 92 -1.11 -0.53 -17.32
C LYS A 92 -2.44 -0.48 -16.59
N ASP A 93 -3.38 0.28 -17.12
CA ASP A 93 -4.77 0.25 -16.72
C ASP A 93 -5.47 -1.00 -17.28
N GLY A 94 -6.63 -1.29 -16.74
CA GLY A 94 -7.46 -2.43 -17.13
C GLY A 94 -7.85 -3.32 -15.94
N ASP A 95 -8.48 -4.42 -16.26
CA ASP A 95 -8.89 -5.43 -15.28
C ASP A 95 -7.97 -6.64 -15.34
N PHE A 96 -7.46 -7.02 -14.19
CA PHE A 96 -6.54 -8.14 -14.05
C PHE A 96 -7.16 -9.21 -13.15
N GLN A 97 -7.14 -10.45 -13.61
CA GLN A 97 -7.70 -11.57 -12.86
C GLN A 97 -6.62 -12.25 -12.03
N GLY A 98 -6.96 -12.47 -10.76
CA GLY A 98 -6.18 -13.28 -9.85
C GLY A 98 -6.86 -14.61 -9.58
N LYS A 99 -6.08 -15.55 -9.13
CA LYS A 99 -6.51 -16.91 -8.79
C LYS A 99 -5.73 -17.44 -7.60
N CYS A 100 -6.26 -18.49 -6.97
CA CYS A 100 -5.47 -19.30 -6.05
C CYS A 100 -4.50 -20.17 -6.84
N GLY A 101 -3.22 -20.01 -6.59
CA GLY A 101 -2.16 -20.76 -7.28
C GLY A 101 -1.73 -22.02 -6.57
N ARG A 102 -2.32 -22.32 -5.42
CA ARG A 102 -2.00 -23.47 -4.58
C ARG A 102 -3.26 -24.28 -4.33
N PHE A 103 -3.24 -25.56 -4.61
CA PHE A 103 -4.40 -26.42 -4.36
C PHE A 103 -4.84 -26.36 -2.91
N CYS A 104 -6.11 -26.03 -2.67
CA CYS A 104 -6.68 -25.80 -1.34
C CYS A 104 -7.98 -26.58 -1.09
N GLY A 105 -8.40 -27.41 -2.02
CA GLY A 105 -9.62 -28.21 -1.92
C GLY A 105 -10.42 -28.24 -3.21
N GLY A 106 -11.61 -28.83 -3.19
CA GLY A 106 -12.44 -29.06 -4.40
C GLY A 106 -12.92 -27.79 -5.09
N GLY A 107 -13.06 -26.66 -4.38
CA GLY A 107 -13.45 -25.36 -4.92
C GLY A 107 -12.27 -24.48 -5.34
N HIS A 108 -11.06 -24.98 -5.35
CA HIS A 108 -9.84 -24.24 -5.70
C HIS A 108 -9.95 -23.50 -7.04
N GLY A 109 -10.50 -24.15 -8.05
CA GLY A 109 -10.65 -23.56 -9.37
C GLY A 109 -11.69 -22.43 -9.46
N SER A 110 -12.54 -22.26 -8.45
CA SER A 110 -13.55 -21.19 -8.40
C SER A 110 -13.10 -19.93 -7.67
N MET A 111 -11.96 -19.95 -7.00
CA MET A 111 -11.42 -18.79 -6.30
C MET A 111 -10.91 -17.75 -7.29
N ARG A 112 -11.54 -16.57 -7.25
CA ARG A 112 -11.24 -15.46 -8.16
C ARG A 112 -10.95 -14.19 -7.37
N PHE A 113 -10.04 -13.42 -7.90
CA PHE A 113 -9.70 -12.09 -7.41
C PHE A 113 -9.59 -11.14 -8.60
N THR A 114 -10.12 -9.95 -8.46
CA THR A 114 -10.09 -8.98 -9.56
C THR A 114 -9.41 -7.69 -9.11
N VAL A 115 -8.49 -7.22 -9.92
CA VAL A 115 -7.85 -5.90 -9.75
C VAL A 115 -8.30 -5.00 -10.89
N HIS A 116 -8.95 -3.90 -10.52
CA HIS A 116 -9.28 -2.81 -11.45
C HIS A 116 -8.18 -1.77 -11.37
N VAL A 117 -7.42 -1.58 -12.42
CA VAL A 117 -6.40 -0.53 -12.48
C VAL A 117 -6.94 0.63 -13.30
N THR A 118 -7.03 1.80 -12.66
CA THR A 118 -7.48 3.03 -13.27
C THR A 118 -6.29 3.91 -13.68
N ASP A 119 -6.52 4.78 -14.65
CA ASP A 119 -5.48 5.63 -15.23
C ASP A 119 -5.23 6.93 -14.43
N ASN A 120 -6.07 7.24 -13.45
CA ASN A 120 -5.99 8.47 -12.64
C ASN A 120 -6.17 8.24 -11.15
#